data_2c68531a67ce6b334f1d9e65c7b26312
#
_entry.id   2c68531a67ce6b334f1d9e65c7b26312
#
_cell.length_a   1.000
_cell.length_b   1.000
_cell.length_c   1.000
_cell.angle_alpha   90.00
_cell.angle_beta   90.00
_cell.angle_gamma   90.00
#
_symmetry.space_group_name_H-M   'P 1'
#
loop_
_entity.id
_entity.type
_entity.pdbx_description
1 polymer ?
#
loop_
_entity_poly.entity_id
_entity_poly.type
_entity_poly.pdbx_seq_one_letter_code
_entity_poly.pdbx_strand_id
1 'polypeptide(L)'
;MRGKATDDHHKRLAPTSVAGDAKWGMDYFFLTRAEEPSKMKAVLNCLDMQSGASFAAMVHKGADDYALAMIIESLKFTGRNRIIILSDQENSIKEVASMVRDSRPQETVLLNTPVGSSASAGGIERCNYEVEKQVRTLRSRFEEVYKQPLHLEHVALPWLVRHAAWQITHYQVKSDGRTPYERLRAGRPYNGQVAEFAEIVHHKDPAKSSELPKLDSRWSLGVWLGKSLASDEHFVGTDSGVHSCRSIW
;
A
#
# COMPACT_ATOMS: atom_id res chain seq x y z
N MET A 1 24.25 -5.55 43.56
CA MET A 1 23.25 -6.08 42.65
C MET A 1 22.39 -4.91 42.16
N ARG A 2 22.48 -4.52 40.89
CA ARG A 2 21.63 -3.50 40.32
C ARG A 2 20.40 -4.18 39.71
N GLY A 3 19.23 -3.93 40.28
CA GLY A 3 17.96 -4.45 39.75
C GLY A 3 17.70 -3.87 38.36
N LYS A 4 17.38 -4.73 37.41
CA LYS A 4 16.84 -4.31 36.10
C LYS A 4 15.48 -3.65 36.35
N ALA A 5 15.34 -2.39 35.98
CA ALA A 5 14.04 -1.77 35.90
C ALA A 5 13.22 -2.54 34.85
N THR A 6 12.10 -3.10 35.28
CA THR A 6 11.09 -3.64 34.37
C THR A 6 10.39 -2.46 33.71
N ASP A 7 10.50 -2.33 32.40
CA ASP A 7 9.67 -1.41 31.65
C ASP A 7 8.20 -1.72 31.92
N ASP A 8 7.50 -0.77 32.52
CA ASP A 8 6.06 -0.83 32.66
C ASP A 8 5.45 -0.88 31.26
N HIS A 9 4.77 -2.00 30.96
CA HIS A 9 3.98 -2.10 29.76
C HIS A 9 2.90 -1.00 29.80
N HIS A 10 3.11 0.08 29.05
CA HIS A 10 2.08 1.09 28.84
C HIS A 10 0.82 0.41 28.32
N LYS A 11 -0.18 0.24 29.20
CA LYS A 11 -1.53 -0.13 28.77
C LYS A 11 -1.98 0.90 27.75
N ARG A 12 -2.13 0.48 26.50
CA ARG A 12 -2.77 1.32 25.50
C ARG A 12 -4.15 1.65 26.02
N LEU A 13 -4.35 2.88 26.47
CA LEU A 13 -5.69 3.42 26.62
C LEU A 13 -6.35 3.30 25.26
N ALA A 14 -7.50 2.64 25.21
CA ALA A 14 -8.33 2.65 24.01
C ALA A 14 -8.48 4.12 23.60
N PRO A 15 -8.33 4.46 22.31
CA PRO A 15 -8.47 5.83 21.88
C PRO A 15 -9.86 6.29 22.27
N THR A 16 -9.94 7.15 23.28
CA THR A 16 -11.13 7.92 23.56
C THR A 16 -11.45 8.65 22.27
N SER A 17 -12.57 8.33 21.66
CA SER A 17 -13.08 8.90 20.42
C SER A 17 -13.52 10.36 20.66
N VAL A 18 -12.55 11.20 20.94
CA VAL A 18 -12.68 12.59 20.59
C VAL A 18 -12.56 12.60 19.08
N ALA A 19 -13.48 13.27 18.39
CA ALA A 19 -13.43 13.49 16.96
C ALA A 19 -12.11 14.19 16.62
N GLY A 20 -11.02 13.44 16.65
CA GLY A 20 -9.66 13.88 16.50
C GLY A 20 -9.21 13.65 15.07
N ASP A 21 -8.36 14.51 14.61
CA ASP A 21 -7.72 14.44 13.32
C ASP A 21 -7.18 13.04 13.03
N ALA A 22 -7.44 12.53 11.84
CA ALA A 22 -6.96 11.21 11.44
C ALA A 22 -5.42 11.24 11.34
N LYS A 23 -4.76 10.34 12.08
CA LYS A 23 -3.31 10.19 12.04
C LYS A 23 -2.90 9.30 10.87
N TRP A 24 -1.95 9.78 10.09
CA TRP A 24 -1.42 9.15 8.91
C TRP A 24 0.08 8.93 9.06
N GLY A 25 0.50 7.69 9.26
CA GLY A 25 1.92 7.34 9.37
C GLY A 25 2.52 7.19 7.97
N MET A 26 3.75 7.69 7.79
CA MET A 26 4.53 7.52 6.57
C MET A 26 5.95 7.12 6.93
N ASP A 27 6.46 6.10 6.23
CA ASP A 27 7.82 5.63 6.45
C ASP A 27 8.37 4.89 5.22
N TYR A 28 9.70 4.87 5.08
CA TYR A 28 10.38 4.07 4.07
C TYR A 28 10.93 2.78 4.67
N PHE A 29 10.82 1.70 3.93
CA PHE A 29 11.56 0.47 4.20
C PHE A 29 12.18 -0.10 2.92
N PHE A 30 13.08 -1.08 3.06
CA PHE A 30 13.81 -1.66 1.96
C PHE A 30 13.59 -3.16 1.91
N LEU A 31 13.44 -3.70 0.70
CA LEU A 31 13.25 -5.15 0.48
C LEU A 31 14.55 -5.95 0.58
N THR A 32 15.70 -5.28 0.64
CA THR A 32 17.04 -5.89 0.74
C THR A 32 17.83 -5.31 1.89
N ARG A 33 18.77 -6.10 2.41
CA ARG A 33 19.78 -5.61 3.35
C ARG A 33 20.87 -4.82 2.61
N ALA A 34 21.47 -3.88 3.33
CA ALA A 34 22.32 -2.79 2.82
C ALA A 34 23.67 -3.17 2.19
N GLU A 35 23.85 -4.36 1.63
CA GLU A 35 25.14 -4.74 1.03
C GLU A 35 25.43 -4.07 -0.33
N GLU A 36 24.40 -3.58 -1.03
CA GLU A 36 24.53 -2.85 -2.29
C GLU A 36 23.59 -1.63 -2.32
N PRO A 37 24.02 -0.47 -1.83
CA PRO A 37 23.17 0.75 -1.77
C PRO A 37 22.62 1.20 -3.12
N SER A 38 23.35 0.97 -4.21
CA SER A 38 22.94 1.35 -5.58
C SER A 38 21.75 0.53 -6.13
N LYS A 39 21.45 -0.62 -5.54
CA LYS A 39 20.33 -1.49 -5.92
C LYS A 39 19.13 -1.40 -4.97
N MET A 40 19.21 -0.55 -3.94
CA MET A 40 18.14 -0.40 -2.99
C MET A 40 16.98 0.37 -3.60
N LYS A 41 15.86 -0.31 -3.81
CA LYS A 41 14.58 0.33 -4.14
C LYS A 41 13.81 0.57 -2.85
N ALA A 42 13.49 1.82 -2.57
CA ALA A 42 12.70 2.19 -1.40
C ALA A 42 11.23 1.81 -1.61
N VAL A 43 10.61 1.31 -0.56
CA VAL A 43 9.16 1.17 -0.48
C VAL A 43 8.66 2.24 0.46
N LEU A 44 7.85 3.16 -0.03
CA LEU A 44 7.08 4.07 0.79
C LEU A 44 5.82 3.34 1.26
N ASN A 45 5.65 3.26 2.58
CA ASN A 45 4.42 2.76 3.18
C ASN A 45 3.69 3.87 3.90
N CYS A 46 2.38 3.91 3.71
CA CYS A 46 1.46 4.82 4.36
C CYS A 46 0.43 4.03 5.17
N LEU A 47 0.14 4.47 6.38
CA LEU A 47 -0.79 3.83 7.31
C LEU A 47 -1.84 4.81 7.78
N ASP A 48 -3.10 4.58 7.47
CA ASP A 48 -4.20 5.21 8.20
C ASP A 48 -4.31 4.56 9.59
N MET A 49 -3.79 5.21 10.62
CA MET A 49 -3.72 4.65 11.98
C MET A 49 -5.10 4.40 12.60
N GLN A 50 -6.15 5.03 12.09
CA GLN A 50 -7.51 4.86 12.60
C GLN A 50 -8.17 3.58 12.08
N SER A 51 -8.08 3.32 10.78
CA SER A 51 -8.62 2.10 10.19
C SER A 51 -7.63 0.93 10.20
N GLY A 52 -6.33 1.21 10.16
CA GLY A 52 -5.28 0.24 9.94
C GLY A 52 -5.05 -0.07 8.45
N ALA A 53 -5.62 0.73 7.54
CA ALA A 53 -5.40 0.58 6.11
C ALA A 53 -3.97 0.96 5.73
N SER A 54 -3.33 0.11 4.94
CA SER A 54 -1.95 0.23 4.48
C SER A 54 -1.90 0.42 2.97
N PHE A 55 -1.01 1.29 2.52
CA PHE A 55 -0.77 1.60 1.11
C PHE A 55 0.72 1.68 0.86
N ALA A 56 1.25 0.82 0.02
CA ALA A 56 2.68 0.77 -0.24
C ALA A 56 2.98 0.81 -1.74
N ALA A 57 4.08 1.46 -2.10
CA ALA A 57 4.60 1.50 -3.45
C ALA A 57 6.12 1.58 -3.45
N MET A 58 6.75 1.02 -4.48
CA MET A 58 8.17 1.23 -4.76
C MET A 58 8.34 2.60 -5.43
N VAL A 59 9.17 3.45 -4.84
CA VAL A 59 9.32 4.86 -5.23
C VAL A 59 10.79 5.29 -5.18
N HIS A 60 11.09 6.44 -5.75
CA HIS A 60 12.32 7.17 -5.44
C HIS A 60 12.17 7.89 -4.10
N LYS A 61 13.24 7.92 -3.29
CA LYS A 61 13.23 8.68 -2.03
C LYS A 61 13.23 10.18 -2.32
N GLY A 62 12.48 10.93 -1.52
CA GLY A 62 12.33 12.38 -1.66
C GLY A 62 11.17 12.79 -2.56
N ALA A 63 11.30 13.94 -3.21
CA ALA A 63 10.28 14.47 -4.10
C ALA A 63 10.02 13.54 -5.30
N ASP A 64 8.89 12.85 -5.27
CA ASP A 64 8.48 11.88 -6.27
C ASP A 64 6.97 12.05 -6.57
N ASP A 65 6.64 12.41 -7.81
CA ASP A 65 5.27 12.64 -8.24
C ASP A 65 4.40 11.37 -8.18
N TYR A 66 5.01 10.20 -8.39
CA TYR A 66 4.31 8.92 -8.26
C TYR A 66 3.96 8.63 -6.79
N ALA A 67 4.90 8.89 -5.87
CA ALA A 67 4.65 8.80 -4.44
C ALA A 67 3.52 9.75 -4.01
N LEU A 68 3.54 10.99 -4.47
CA LEU A 68 2.48 11.97 -4.22
C LEU A 68 1.13 11.47 -4.73
N ALA A 69 1.06 11.02 -5.98
CA ALA A 69 -0.18 10.51 -6.58
C ALA A 69 -0.75 9.32 -5.79
N MET A 70 0.10 8.38 -5.38
CA MET A 70 -0.28 7.21 -4.57
C MET A 70 -0.86 7.64 -3.21
N ILE A 71 -0.22 8.60 -2.52
CA ILE A 71 -0.69 9.09 -1.23
C ILE A 71 -2.03 9.79 -1.38
N ILE A 72 -2.18 10.66 -2.38
CA ILE A 72 -3.45 11.38 -2.63
C ILE A 72 -4.58 10.41 -2.95
N GLU A 73 -4.32 9.38 -3.78
CA GLU A 73 -5.30 8.31 -4.07
C GLU A 73 -5.70 7.57 -2.79
N SER A 74 -4.73 7.23 -1.95
CA SER A 74 -4.95 6.53 -0.68
C SER A 74 -5.77 7.37 0.32
N LEU A 75 -5.49 8.67 0.39
CA LEU A 75 -6.27 9.61 1.22
C LEU A 75 -7.72 9.75 0.73
N LYS A 76 -7.93 9.80 -0.58
CA LYS A 76 -9.27 9.77 -1.18
C LYS A 76 -10.00 8.47 -0.86
N PHE A 77 -9.32 7.32 -0.96
CA PHE A 77 -9.88 6.02 -0.64
C PHE A 77 -10.33 5.91 0.82
N THR A 78 -9.55 6.47 1.77
CA THR A 78 -9.90 6.48 3.20
C THR A 78 -10.92 7.54 3.57
N GLY A 79 -11.22 8.50 2.70
CA GLY A 79 -12.17 9.58 2.93
C GLY A 79 -11.73 10.57 4.01
N ARG A 80 -10.41 10.73 4.25
CA ARG A 80 -9.89 11.62 5.27
C ARG A 80 -9.82 13.06 4.79
N ASN A 81 -10.55 13.94 5.47
CA ASN A 81 -10.51 15.38 5.16
C ASN A 81 -9.32 16.04 5.85
N ARG A 82 -9.36 16.21 7.17
CA ARG A 82 -8.23 16.73 7.96
C ARG A 82 -7.35 15.56 8.42
N ILE A 83 -6.04 15.70 8.26
CA ILE A 83 -5.08 14.67 8.66
C ILE A 83 -3.87 15.26 9.38
N ILE A 84 -3.26 14.45 10.23
CA ILE A 84 -1.95 14.68 10.79
C ILE A 84 -0.99 13.65 10.23
N ILE A 85 -0.04 14.07 9.41
CA ILE A 85 1.02 13.21 8.91
C ILE A 85 2.09 13.05 9.98
N LEU A 86 2.35 11.81 10.36
CA LEU A 86 3.42 11.41 11.27
C LEU A 86 4.53 10.78 10.45
N SER A 87 5.71 11.36 10.49
CA SER A 87 6.91 10.81 9.83
C SER A 87 8.11 10.95 10.74
N ASP A 88 9.17 10.23 10.43
CA ASP A 88 10.46 10.42 11.07
C ASP A 88 11.10 11.76 10.66
N GLN A 89 12.36 12.00 11.09
CA GLN A 89 13.07 13.23 10.77
C GLN A 89 13.91 13.16 9.50
N GLU A 90 13.83 12.10 8.72
CA GLU A 90 14.53 11.97 7.45
C GLU A 90 14.05 13.05 6.45
N ASN A 91 14.97 13.74 5.79
CA ASN A 91 14.63 14.85 4.89
C ASN A 91 13.79 14.38 3.70
N SER A 92 14.08 13.20 3.16
CA SER A 92 13.33 12.65 2.02
C SER A 92 11.84 12.40 2.32
N ILE A 93 11.50 11.94 3.54
CA ILE A 93 10.09 11.73 3.91
C ILE A 93 9.39 13.07 4.20
N LYS A 94 10.12 14.07 4.76
CA LYS A 94 9.61 15.42 4.98
C LYS A 94 9.27 16.14 3.67
N GLU A 95 10.09 15.95 2.64
CA GLU A 95 9.81 16.49 1.30
C GLU A 95 8.48 15.96 0.77
N VAL A 96 8.29 14.65 0.78
CA VAL A 96 7.03 14.02 0.34
C VAL A 96 5.85 14.50 1.19
N ALA A 97 6.00 14.57 2.51
CA ALA A 97 4.95 15.06 3.40
C ALA A 97 4.57 16.52 3.08
N SER A 98 5.54 17.36 2.76
CA SER A 98 5.32 18.76 2.34
C SER A 98 4.59 18.82 1.00
N MET A 99 4.99 18.01 0.00
CA MET A 99 4.28 17.91 -1.27
C MET A 99 2.80 17.52 -1.08
N VAL A 100 2.52 16.57 -0.20
CA VAL A 100 1.15 16.16 0.13
C VAL A 100 0.36 17.32 0.73
N ARG A 101 0.92 18.03 1.72
CA ARG A 101 0.28 19.20 2.33
C ARG A 101 -0.04 20.27 1.29
N ASP A 102 0.92 20.58 0.42
CA ASP A 102 0.82 21.68 -0.53
C ASP A 102 -0.10 21.35 -1.73
N SER A 103 -0.30 20.06 -2.02
CA SER A 103 -1.19 19.59 -3.09
C SER A 103 -2.65 19.42 -2.68
N ARG A 104 -2.98 19.48 -1.38
CA ARG A 104 -4.33 19.24 -0.86
C ARG A 104 -5.00 20.55 -0.43
N PRO A 105 -6.28 20.77 -0.80
CA PRO A 105 -7.06 21.88 -0.25
C PRO A 105 -7.48 21.65 1.21
N GLN A 106 -7.50 20.38 1.68
CA GLN A 106 -7.88 20.05 3.05
C GLN A 106 -6.68 20.22 3.99
N GLU A 107 -6.97 20.62 5.22
CA GLU A 107 -5.94 20.86 6.24
C GLU A 107 -5.08 19.61 6.47
N THR A 108 -3.78 19.78 6.36
CA THR A 108 -2.78 18.76 6.57
C THR A 108 -1.70 19.27 7.51
N VAL A 109 -1.63 18.69 8.71
CA VAL A 109 -0.65 19.04 9.73
C VAL A 109 0.52 18.07 9.66
N LEU A 110 1.74 18.58 9.61
CA LEU A 110 2.96 17.75 9.62
C LEU A 110 3.50 17.68 11.04
N LEU A 111 3.65 16.49 11.58
CA LEU A 111 4.28 16.24 12.88
C LEU A 111 5.44 15.26 12.70
N ASN A 112 6.64 15.70 13.08
CA ASN A 112 7.79 14.82 13.16
C ASN A 112 7.78 14.07 14.49
N THR A 113 8.01 12.76 14.44
CA THR A 113 8.18 11.97 15.67
C THR A 113 9.48 12.36 16.36
N PRO A 114 9.48 12.57 17.69
CA PRO A 114 10.71 12.82 18.42
C PRO A 114 11.71 11.69 18.25
N VAL A 115 12.99 12.01 18.16
CA VAL A 115 14.07 11.02 18.09
C VAL A 115 14.00 10.11 19.32
N GLY A 116 13.96 8.79 19.10
CA GLY A 116 13.88 7.80 20.18
C GLY A 116 12.48 7.54 20.75
N SER A 117 11.42 8.11 20.17
CA SER A 117 10.03 7.84 20.58
C SER A 117 9.47 6.64 19.81
N SER A 118 9.79 5.42 20.28
CA SER A 118 9.25 4.16 19.72
C SER A 118 7.72 4.05 19.85
N ALA A 119 7.08 4.76 20.76
CA ALA A 119 5.64 4.72 20.95
C ALA A 119 4.84 5.37 19.80
N SER A 120 5.37 6.40 19.14
CA SER A 120 4.72 7.09 18.02
C SER A 120 5.05 6.48 16.66
N ALA A 121 6.23 5.86 16.51
CA ALA A 121 6.66 5.18 15.30
C ALA A 121 6.20 3.71 15.22
N GLY A 122 5.96 3.04 16.35
CA GLY A 122 5.67 1.61 16.44
C GLY A 122 4.48 1.12 15.61
N GLY A 123 3.54 1.98 15.24
CA GLY A 123 2.41 1.64 14.38
C GLY A 123 2.84 1.42 12.93
N ILE A 124 3.61 2.37 12.38
CA ILE A 124 4.07 2.29 10.98
C ILE A 124 5.18 1.25 10.83
N GLU A 125 6.10 1.13 11.78
CA GLU A 125 7.15 0.10 11.78
C GLU A 125 6.56 -1.31 11.75
N ARG A 126 5.55 -1.57 12.58
CA ARG A 126 4.82 -2.85 12.55
C ARG A 126 4.13 -3.06 11.21
N CYS A 127 3.53 -2.03 10.64
CA CYS A 127 2.89 -2.10 9.33
C CYS A 127 3.91 -2.41 8.23
N ASN A 128 5.09 -1.80 8.25
CA ASN A 128 6.19 -2.12 7.33
C ASN A 128 6.55 -3.61 7.40
N TYR A 129 6.69 -4.15 8.59
CA TYR A 129 6.96 -5.58 8.79
C TYR A 129 5.83 -6.48 8.24
N GLU A 130 4.56 -6.09 8.43
CA GLU A 130 3.41 -6.84 7.89
C GLU A 130 3.41 -6.80 6.35
N VAL A 131 3.69 -5.65 5.73
CA VAL A 131 3.81 -5.53 4.26
C VAL A 131 4.97 -6.38 3.75
N GLU A 132 6.13 -6.31 4.39
CA GLU A 132 7.31 -7.10 4.01
C GLU A 132 7.02 -8.62 4.08
N LYS A 133 6.32 -9.08 5.12
CA LYS A 133 5.90 -10.49 5.21
C LYS A 133 4.97 -10.88 4.07
N GLN A 134 3.99 -10.03 3.75
CA GLN A 134 3.05 -10.29 2.67
C GLN A 134 3.76 -10.30 1.30
N VAL A 135 4.69 -9.37 1.07
CA VAL A 135 5.56 -9.37 -0.12
C VAL A 135 6.34 -10.68 -0.24
N ARG A 136 6.94 -11.18 0.85
CA ARG A 136 7.65 -12.47 0.84
C ARG A 136 6.74 -13.64 0.48
N THR A 137 5.54 -13.67 1.04
CA THR A 137 4.55 -14.73 0.75
C THR A 137 4.16 -14.73 -0.74
N LEU A 138 3.82 -13.58 -1.28
CA LEU A 138 3.45 -13.43 -2.70
C LEU A 138 4.63 -13.74 -3.62
N ARG A 139 5.83 -13.33 -3.27
CA ARG A 139 7.06 -13.65 -4.00
C ARG A 139 7.29 -15.16 -4.04
N SER A 140 7.21 -15.85 -2.89
CA SER A 140 7.36 -17.30 -2.83
C SER A 140 6.34 -18.03 -3.71
N ARG A 141 5.10 -17.53 -3.72
CA ARG A 141 4.05 -18.11 -4.58
C ARG A 141 4.33 -17.87 -6.06
N PHE A 142 4.76 -16.67 -6.44
CA PHE A 142 5.18 -16.35 -7.80
C PHE A 142 6.31 -17.29 -8.28
N GLU A 143 7.36 -17.43 -7.45
CA GLU A 143 8.52 -18.28 -7.75
C GLU A 143 8.13 -19.77 -7.85
N GLU A 144 7.17 -20.20 -7.01
CA GLU A 144 6.62 -21.55 -7.08
C GLU A 144 5.87 -21.82 -8.41
N VAL A 145 5.02 -20.90 -8.83
CA VAL A 145 4.20 -21.03 -10.05
C VAL A 145 5.06 -20.96 -11.31
N TYR A 146 5.90 -19.92 -11.39
CA TYR A 146 6.67 -19.65 -12.61
C TYR A 146 8.02 -20.39 -12.69
N LYS A 147 8.42 -21.09 -11.60
CA LYS A 147 9.70 -21.79 -11.48
C LYS A 147 10.91 -20.90 -11.80
N GLN A 148 10.78 -19.61 -11.53
CA GLN A 148 11.81 -18.60 -11.75
C GLN A 148 11.89 -17.65 -10.55
N PRO A 149 13.09 -17.21 -10.15
CA PRO A 149 13.26 -16.25 -9.07
C PRO A 149 12.70 -14.87 -9.47
N LEU A 150 11.96 -14.24 -8.57
CA LEU A 150 11.51 -12.85 -8.74
C LEU A 150 12.61 -11.90 -8.27
N HIS A 151 13.45 -11.45 -9.20
CA HIS A 151 14.53 -10.51 -8.92
C HIS A 151 14.01 -9.10 -8.62
N LEU A 152 14.82 -8.29 -7.92
CA LEU A 152 14.46 -6.91 -7.54
C LEU A 152 14.18 -6.00 -8.74
N GLU A 153 14.75 -6.29 -9.89
CA GLU A 153 14.56 -5.53 -11.13
C GLU A 153 13.38 -6.02 -11.97
N HIS A 154 12.69 -7.07 -11.51
CA HIS A 154 11.56 -7.63 -12.24
C HIS A 154 10.39 -6.64 -12.29
N VAL A 155 9.81 -6.45 -13.47
CA VAL A 155 8.73 -5.48 -13.72
C VAL A 155 7.45 -5.72 -12.89
N ALA A 156 7.22 -6.95 -12.44
CA ALA A 156 6.09 -7.29 -11.60
C ALA A 156 6.29 -6.92 -10.11
N LEU A 157 7.53 -6.67 -9.65
CA LEU A 157 7.80 -6.43 -8.23
C LEU A 157 7.10 -5.18 -7.67
N PRO A 158 7.07 -4.03 -8.36
CA PRO A 158 6.33 -2.86 -7.88
C PRO A 158 4.83 -3.15 -7.72
N TRP A 159 4.25 -3.92 -8.62
CA TRP A 159 2.84 -4.34 -8.55
C TRP A 159 2.59 -5.30 -7.40
N LEU A 160 3.51 -6.23 -7.16
CA LEU A 160 3.44 -7.16 -6.03
C LEU A 160 3.47 -6.43 -4.69
N VAL A 161 4.34 -5.43 -4.52
CA VAL A 161 4.39 -4.59 -3.31
C VAL A 161 3.08 -3.85 -3.10
N ARG A 162 2.56 -3.22 -4.14
CA ARG A 162 1.26 -2.52 -4.10
C ARG A 162 0.12 -3.48 -3.74
N HIS A 163 0.11 -4.67 -4.34
CA HIS A 163 -0.89 -5.69 -4.09
C HIS A 163 -0.81 -6.26 -2.66
N ALA A 164 0.40 -6.42 -2.10
CA ALA A 164 0.59 -6.86 -0.73
C ALA A 164 -0.10 -5.91 0.28
N ALA A 165 0.10 -4.60 0.15
CA ALA A 165 -0.57 -3.61 0.99
C ALA A 165 -2.10 -3.58 0.75
N TRP A 166 -2.52 -3.74 -0.51
CA TRP A 166 -3.93 -3.85 -0.86
C TRP A 166 -4.60 -5.05 -0.17
N GLN A 167 -3.94 -6.23 -0.17
CA GLN A 167 -4.45 -7.42 0.52
C GLN A 167 -4.55 -7.21 2.03
N ILE A 168 -3.55 -6.57 2.66
CA ILE A 168 -3.61 -6.23 4.09
C ILE A 168 -4.82 -5.35 4.37
N THR A 169 -5.06 -4.35 3.55
CA THR A 169 -6.19 -3.42 3.72
C THR A 169 -7.54 -4.13 3.57
N HIS A 170 -7.67 -5.06 2.63
CA HIS A 170 -8.97 -5.65 2.28
C HIS A 170 -9.28 -6.94 3.06
N TYR A 171 -8.25 -7.70 3.47
CA TYR A 171 -8.46 -9.06 4.02
C TYR A 171 -7.81 -9.33 5.37
N GLN A 172 -6.86 -8.51 5.83
CA GLN A 172 -6.24 -8.77 7.12
C GLN A 172 -7.19 -8.41 8.27
N VAL A 173 -7.67 -9.42 8.98
CA VAL A 173 -8.51 -9.23 10.17
C VAL A 173 -7.66 -8.67 11.32
N LYS A 174 -8.10 -7.56 11.90
CA LYS A 174 -7.46 -6.93 13.07
C LYS A 174 -8.08 -7.44 14.38
N SER A 175 -7.56 -6.99 15.52
CA SER A 175 -7.93 -7.48 16.86
C SER A 175 -9.41 -7.33 17.24
N ASP A 176 -10.14 -6.44 16.56
CA ASP A 176 -11.57 -6.24 16.73
C ASP A 176 -12.44 -7.12 15.82
N GLY A 177 -11.83 -8.08 15.11
CA GLY A 177 -12.51 -8.99 14.20
C GLY A 177 -12.87 -8.38 12.83
N ARG A 178 -12.42 -7.16 12.52
CA ARG A 178 -12.73 -6.46 11.26
C ARG A 178 -11.47 -6.21 10.44
N THR A 179 -11.63 -6.17 9.14
CA THR A 179 -10.57 -5.70 8.24
C THR A 179 -10.50 -4.16 8.21
N PRO A 180 -9.37 -3.55 7.83
CA PRO A 180 -9.31 -2.11 7.59
C PRO A 180 -10.36 -1.62 6.60
N TYR A 181 -10.62 -2.40 5.55
CA TYR A 181 -11.66 -2.08 4.56
C TYR A 181 -13.05 -2.01 5.20
N GLU A 182 -13.44 -2.99 6.00
CA GLU A 182 -14.73 -2.97 6.71
C GLU A 182 -14.88 -1.77 7.63
N ARG A 183 -13.80 -1.37 8.32
CA ARG A 183 -13.80 -0.14 9.15
C ARG A 183 -14.06 1.12 8.33
N LEU A 184 -13.53 1.17 7.10
CA LEU A 184 -13.72 2.29 6.17
C LEU A 184 -15.08 2.26 5.47
N ARG A 185 -15.74 1.11 5.39
CA ARG A 185 -16.98 0.87 4.63
C ARG A 185 -18.17 0.50 5.52
N ALA A 186 -18.22 1.05 6.73
CA ALA A 186 -19.32 0.84 7.68
C ALA A 186 -19.63 -0.65 7.96
N GLY A 187 -18.59 -1.47 8.06
CA GLY A 187 -18.69 -2.91 8.36
C GLY A 187 -18.98 -3.80 7.14
N ARG A 188 -19.03 -3.24 5.94
CA ARG A 188 -19.25 -4.03 4.70
C ARG A 188 -17.96 -4.73 4.27
N PRO A 189 -17.95 -6.06 4.13
CA PRO A 189 -16.79 -6.77 3.62
C PRO A 189 -16.54 -6.45 2.15
N TYR A 190 -15.28 -6.59 1.72
CA TYR A 190 -14.97 -6.52 0.30
C TYR A 190 -15.47 -7.77 -0.42
N ASN A 191 -16.19 -7.59 -1.51
CA ASN A 191 -16.78 -8.66 -2.32
C ASN A 191 -16.48 -8.52 -3.81
N GLY A 192 -15.53 -7.66 -4.19
CA GLY A 192 -15.10 -7.52 -5.59
C GLY A 192 -14.40 -8.79 -6.09
N GLN A 193 -14.51 -9.03 -7.40
CA GLN A 193 -13.78 -10.11 -8.05
C GLN A 193 -12.27 -9.88 -7.95
N VAL A 194 -11.52 -10.93 -7.62
CA VAL A 194 -10.06 -10.95 -7.59
C VAL A 194 -9.54 -12.22 -8.25
N ALA A 195 -8.31 -12.17 -8.75
CA ALA A 195 -7.54 -13.31 -9.19
C ALA A 195 -6.30 -13.48 -8.29
N GLU A 196 -5.56 -14.54 -8.46
CA GLU A 196 -4.26 -14.70 -7.80
C GLU A 196 -3.25 -13.73 -8.43
N PHE A 197 -2.35 -13.16 -7.61
CA PHE A 197 -1.31 -12.27 -8.15
C PHE A 197 -0.47 -13.00 -9.20
N ALA A 198 -0.30 -12.37 -10.35
CA ALA A 198 0.35 -12.89 -11.55
C ALA A 198 -0.40 -14.06 -12.23
N GLU A 199 -1.65 -14.35 -11.91
CA GLU A 199 -2.49 -15.29 -12.64
C GLU A 199 -2.72 -14.82 -14.08
N ILE A 200 -2.68 -15.76 -15.03
CA ILE A 200 -3.04 -15.47 -16.41
C ILE A 200 -4.56 -15.44 -16.52
N VAL A 201 -5.09 -14.31 -16.93
CA VAL A 201 -6.53 -14.06 -17.02
C VAL A 201 -6.90 -13.58 -18.42
N HIS A 202 -8.12 -13.88 -18.81
CA HIS A 202 -8.74 -13.15 -19.92
C HIS A 202 -9.26 -11.81 -19.43
N HIS A 203 -8.95 -10.74 -20.15
CA HIS A 203 -9.43 -9.40 -19.85
C HIS A 203 -10.06 -8.76 -21.08
N LYS A 204 -11.02 -7.88 -20.84
CA LYS A 204 -11.66 -7.10 -21.89
C LYS A 204 -11.12 -5.69 -21.88
N ASP A 205 -10.35 -5.33 -22.93
CA ASP A 205 -9.85 -3.99 -23.13
C ASP A 205 -10.95 -3.08 -23.70
N PRO A 206 -11.41 -2.06 -22.93
CA PRO A 206 -12.45 -1.15 -23.40
C PRO A 206 -12.05 -0.35 -24.64
N ALA A 207 -10.76 0.04 -24.77
CA ALA A 207 -10.26 0.84 -25.85
C ALA A 207 -10.26 0.09 -27.20
N LYS A 208 -9.92 -1.21 -27.18
CA LYS A 208 -9.90 -2.05 -28.38
C LYS A 208 -11.28 -2.51 -28.81
N SER A 209 -12.25 -2.56 -27.91
CA SER A 209 -13.55 -3.19 -28.20
C SER A 209 -14.42 -2.40 -29.20
N SER A 210 -14.13 -1.11 -29.45
CA SER A 210 -14.84 -0.28 -30.44
C SER A 210 -14.26 -0.39 -31.85
N GLU A 211 -13.01 -0.83 -31.98
CA GLU A 211 -12.29 -0.86 -33.26
C GLU A 211 -12.29 -2.26 -33.91
N LEU A 212 -12.60 -3.31 -33.12
CA LEU A 212 -12.59 -4.68 -33.60
C LEU A 212 -13.83 -5.01 -34.44
N PRO A 213 -13.68 -5.82 -35.50
CA PRO A 213 -14.79 -6.43 -36.22
C PRO A 213 -15.78 -7.14 -35.28
N LYS A 214 -17.07 -7.14 -35.63
CA LYS A 214 -18.13 -7.66 -34.72
C LYS A 214 -17.95 -9.12 -34.31
N LEU A 215 -17.27 -9.93 -35.14
CA LEU A 215 -17.02 -11.34 -34.88
C LEU A 215 -15.70 -11.64 -34.18
N ASP A 216 -14.84 -10.65 -34.01
CA ASP A 216 -13.54 -10.85 -33.34
C ASP A 216 -13.69 -10.95 -31.83
N SER A 217 -12.79 -11.73 -31.22
CA SER A 217 -12.74 -11.84 -29.76
C SER A 217 -12.40 -10.50 -29.12
N ARG A 218 -13.22 -10.10 -28.16
CA ARG A 218 -13.00 -8.90 -27.35
C ARG A 218 -12.18 -9.19 -26.08
N TRP A 219 -11.77 -10.43 -25.91
CA TRP A 219 -11.00 -10.88 -24.78
C TRP A 219 -9.57 -11.17 -25.20
N SER A 220 -8.61 -10.67 -24.44
CA SER A 220 -7.18 -10.90 -24.62
C SER A 220 -6.61 -11.53 -23.35
N LEU A 221 -5.51 -12.26 -23.50
CA LEU A 221 -4.78 -12.79 -22.35
C LEU A 221 -3.89 -11.71 -21.74
N GLY A 222 -3.73 -11.75 -20.44
CA GLY A 222 -2.80 -10.92 -19.72
C GLY A 222 -2.55 -11.45 -18.30
N VAL A 223 -1.64 -10.82 -17.59
CA VAL A 223 -1.23 -11.21 -16.23
C VAL A 223 -1.90 -10.28 -15.23
N TRP A 224 -2.66 -10.82 -14.29
CA TRP A 224 -3.34 -10.01 -13.28
C TRP A 224 -2.35 -9.44 -12.25
N LEU A 225 -2.39 -8.12 -12.04
CA LEU A 225 -1.44 -7.38 -11.20
C LEU A 225 -2.09 -6.70 -9.97
N GLY A 226 -3.39 -6.88 -9.79
CA GLY A 226 -4.09 -6.30 -8.66
C GLY A 226 -5.27 -5.42 -9.06
N LYS A 227 -5.66 -4.53 -8.14
CA LYS A 227 -6.83 -3.66 -8.25
C LYS A 227 -6.48 -2.19 -8.10
N SER A 228 -7.21 -1.34 -8.78
CA SER A 228 -7.19 0.11 -8.57
C SER A 228 -7.90 0.48 -7.27
N LEU A 229 -7.31 1.36 -6.48
CA LEU A 229 -7.97 1.91 -5.29
C LEU A 229 -9.12 2.87 -5.65
N ALA A 230 -8.97 3.59 -6.76
CA ALA A 230 -9.92 4.63 -7.15
C ALA A 230 -11.20 4.06 -7.78
N SER A 231 -11.06 3.06 -8.68
CA SER A 231 -12.16 2.57 -9.51
C SER A 231 -12.53 1.11 -9.27
N ASP A 232 -11.74 0.40 -8.47
CA ASP A 232 -11.84 -1.06 -8.29
C ASP A 232 -11.69 -1.87 -9.60
N GLU A 233 -11.13 -1.26 -10.64
CA GLU A 233 -10.77 -1.95 -11.88
C GLU A 233 -9.55 -2.85 -11.68
N HIS A 234 -9.47 -3.89 -12.51
CA HIS A 234 -8.32 -4.78 -12.52
C HIS A 234 -7.16 -4.17 -13.31
N PHE A 235 -5.95 -4.28 -12.77
CA PHE A 235 -4.74 -4.04 -13.53
C PHE A 235 -4.27 -5.35 -14.16
N VAL A 236 -4.08 -5.32 -15.47
CA VAL A 236 -3.63 -6.48 -16.25
C VAL A 236 -2.41 -6.09 -17.09
N GLY A 237 -1.32 -6.81 -16.89
CA GLY A 237 -0.09 -6.67 -17.65
C GLY A 237 -0.17 -7.45 -18.96
N THR A 238 0.24 -6.81 -20.05
CA THR A 238 0.33 -7.36 -21.40
C THR A 238 1.66 -6.97 -22.05
N ASP A 239 1.96 -7.47 -23.22
CA ASP A 239 3.15 -7.08 -24.00
C ASP A 239 3.16 -5.58 -24.34
N SER A 240 1.99 -4.94 -24.41
CA SER A 240 1.86 -3.50 -24.68
C SER A 240 1.88 -2.62 -23.42
N GLY A 241 1.98 -3.20 -22.25
CA GLY A 241 1.99 -2.49 -20.97
C GLY A 241 0.88 -2.94 -20.02
N VAL A 242 0.59 -2.10 -19.02
CA VAL A 242 -0.48 -2.38 -18.04
C VAL A 242 -1.75 -1.63 -18.41
N HIS A 243 -2.84 -2.36 -18.44
CA HIS A 243 -4.18 -1.86 -18.77
C HIS A 243 -5.10 -1.97 -17.56
N SER A 244 -6.05 -1.03 -17.46
CA SER A 244 -7.18 -1.13 -16.53
C SER A 244 -8.39 -1.71 -17.24
N CYS A 245 -9.05 -2.68 -16.62
CA CYS A 245 -10.29 -3.27 -17.14
C CYS A 245 -11.28 -3.59 -16.02
N ARG A 246 -12.57 -3.62 -16.37
CA ARG A 246 -13.64 -3.91 -15.40
C ARG A 246 -13.93 -5.40 -15.24
N SER A 247 -13.57 -6.19 -16.23
CA SER A 247 -13.95 -7.60 -16.29
C SER A 247 -12.74 -8.46 -16.60
N ILE A 248 -12.58 -9.51 -15.82
CA ILE A 248 -11.63 -10.62 -16.05
C ILE A 248 -12.38 -11.94 -16.00
N TRP A 249 -11.80 -12.96 -16.64
CA TRP A 249 -12.32 -14.33 -16.64
C TRP A 249 -11.17 -15.32 -16.69
#